data_6c9dac12778a9d10118379130c0c94c5
#
_entry.id   6c9dac12778a9d10118379130c0c94c5
#
_cell.length_a   1.000
_cell.length_b   1.000
_cell.length_c   1.000
_cell.angle_alpha   90.00
_cell.angle_beta   90.00
_cell.angle_gamma   90.00
#
_symmetry.space_group_name_H-M   'P 1'
#
loop_
_entity.id
_entity.type
_entity.pdbx_description
1 polymer ?
#
loop_
_entity_poly.entity_id
_entity_poly.type
_entity_poly.pdbx_seq_one_letter_code
_entity_poly.pdbx_strand_id
1 'polypeptide(L)'
;MLRLTKMLYQTSGDMAYMDYYERALYNHILSSQNPVQGGLVYFTPMRSGHYRVYSQPQSCFWCCVGSGMENHAKYGEMIYASRKDELIVNMFISSVLEWKEYGMTFTQETSFPEKESTRMVLHTDKSKKMKVSFRCPEWIDKSKVAFAVNGKKAEATLTDGYYTIERKWQDGDAIEMTLPMTLRAVQLPDKSSYYSFMYGPIVLAADMGKERLDGQFADDSR
;
A
#
# COMPACT_ATOMS: atom_id res chain seq x y z
N MET A 1 -7.42 1.37 13.75
CA MET A 1 -7.83 2.27 12.63
C MET A 1 -7.97 1.52 11.31
N LEU A 2 -6.97 0.77 10.81
CA LEU A 2 -7.07 0.11 9.49
C LEU A 2 -8.26 -0.84 9.35
N ARG A 3 -8.64 -1.58 10.40
CA ARG A 3 -9.85 -2.40 10.39
C ARG A 3 -11.12 -1.58 10.14
N LEU A 4 -11.26 -0.43 10.80
CA LEU A 4 -12.38 0.48 10.56
C LEU A 4 -12.33 1.04 9.14
N THR A 5 -11.17 1.48 8.68
CA THR A 5 -10.95 2.00 7.32
C THR A 5 -11.37 0.98 6.26
N LYS A 6 -10.98 -0.29 6.43
CA LYS A 6 -11.41 -1.40 5.56
C LYS A 6 -12.94 -1.53 5.52
N MET A 7 -13.61 -1.52 6.68
CA MET A 7 -15.07 -1.63 6.74
C MET A 7 -15.77 -0.44 6.07
N LEU A 8 -15.28 0.77 6.27
CA LEU A 8 -15.80 1.98 5.63
C LEU A 8 -15.63 1.91 4.11
N TYR A 9 -14.46 1.50 3.62
CA TYR A 9 -14.22 1.27 2.22
C TYR A 9 -15.17 0.22 1.62
N GLN A 10 -15.35 -0.92 2.28
CA GLN A 10 -16.23 -1.98 1.82
C GLN A 10 -17.70 -1.54 1.74
N THR A 11 -18.11 -0.57 2.56
CA THR A 11 -19.48 -0.03 2.57
C THR A 11 -19.68 1.06 1.54
N SER A 12 -18.72 1.95 1.37
CA SER A 12 -18.87 3.15 0.52
C SER A 12 -18.20 3.05 -0.84
N GLY A 13 -17.11 2.29 -0.95
CA GLY A 13 -16.23 2.28 -2.12
C GLY A 13 -15.38 3.55 -2.26
N ASP A 14 -15.38 4.44 -1.27
CA ASP A 14 -14.65 5.71 -1.33
C ASP A 14 -13.13 5.49 -1.26
N MET A 15 -12.44 6.01 -2.26
CA MET A 15 -10.99 5.91 -2.44
C MET A 15 -10.17 6.56 -1.34
N ALA A 16 -10.70 7.58 -0.66
CA ALA A 16 -10.00 8.26 0.42
C ALA A 16 -9.62 7.28 1.55
N TYR A 17 -10.43 6.23 1.76
CA TYR A 17 -10.11 5.19 2.72
C TYR A 17 -8.92 4.33 2.27
N MET A 18 -8.78 4.08 0.98
CA MET A 18 -7.64 3.32 0.46
C MET A 18 -6.36 4.13 0.44
N ASP A 19 -6.42 5.43 0.15
CA ASP A 19 -5.27 6.32 0.25
C ASP A 19 -4.75 6.41 1.70
N TYR A 20 -5.67 6.50 2.68
CA TYR A 20 -5.30 6.43 4.09
C TYR A 20 -4.71 5.06 4.46
N TYR A 21 -5.34 3.96 3.99
CA TYR A 21 -4.90 2.59 4.28
C TYR A 21 -3.48 2.36 3.76
N GLU A 22 -3.20 2.71 2.51
CA GLU A 22 -1.88 2.58 1.88
C GLU A 22 -0.82 3.39 2.64
N ARG A 23 -1.11 4.67 2.93
CA ARG A 23 -0.19 5.55 3.65
C ARG A 23 0.15 5.01 5.05
N ALA A 24 -0.84 4.54 5.78
CA ALA A 24 -0.64 3.94 7.09
C ALA A 24 0.12 2.61 7.02
N LEU A 25 -0.17 1.78 6.01
CA LEU A 25 0.50 0.50 5.84
C LEU A 25 2.00 0.67 5.59
N TYR A 26 2.38 1.47 4.60
CA TYR A 26 3.79 1.69 4.25
C TYR A 26 4.56 2.47 5.32
N ASN A 27 3.98 3.54 5.86
CA ASN A 27 4.74 4.49 6.67
C ASN A 27 4.60 4.28 8.18
N HIS A 28 3.57 3.57 8.63
CA HIS A 28 3.37 3.27 10.05
C HIS A 28 3.54 1.80 10.36
N ILE A 29 2.72 0.93 9.74
CA ILE A 29 2.73 -0.49 10.07
C ILE A 29 4.07 -1.14 9.69
N LEU A 30 4.50 -1.00 8.43
CA LEU A 30 5.74 -1.59 7.95
C LEU A 30 6.96 -1.10 8.75
N SER A 31 6.98 0.19 9.10
CA SER A 31 8.07 0.80 9.86
C SER A 31 8.04 0.53 11.37
N SER A 32 7.00 -0.13 11.87
CA SER A 32 6.87 -0.43 13.32
C SER A 32 7.67 -1.66 13.74
N GLN A 33 8.20 -2.44 12.81
CA GLN A 33 9.05 -3.60 13.07
C GLN A 33 10.51 -3.30 12.74
N ASN A 34 11.40 -3.73 13.63
CA ASN A 34 12.82 -3.74 13.33
C ASN A 34 13.13 -4.92 12.39
N PRO A 35 13.60 -4.68 11.15
CA PRO A 35 13.83 -5.75 10.18
C PRO A 35 14.99 -6.68 10.54
N VAL A 36 15.88 -6.26 11.45
CA VAL A 36 17.06 -7.06 11.86
C VAL A 36 16.74 -7.97 13.04
N GLN A 37 16.05 -7.44 14.05
CA GLN A 37 15.81 -8.14 15.32
C GLN A 37 14.38 -8.67 15.44
N GLY A 38 13.45 -8.20 14.61
CA GLY A 38 12.04 -8.55 14.71
C GLY A 38 11.27 -7.85 15.84
N GLY A 39 11.92 -6.97 16.62
CA GLY A 39 11.27 -6.20 17.67
C GLY A 39 10.24 -5.22 17.12
N LEU A 40 9.23 -4.90 17.92
CA LEU A 40 8.13 -4.00 17.58
C LEU A 40 8.17 -2.74 18.44
N VAL A 41 7.71 -1.64 17.87
CA VAL A 41 7.71 -0.33 18.53
C VAL A 41 6.47 -0.16 19.40
N TYR A 42 6.63 0.43 20.60
CA TYR A 42 5.52 0.90 21.42
C TYR A 42 5.20 2.36 21.08
N PHE A 43 6.18 3.24 21.21
CA PHE A 43 6.05 4.65 20.89
C PHE A 43 6.74 5.00 19.58
N THR A 44 6.07 5.81 18.76
CA THR A 44 6.67 6.44 17.58
C THR A 44 6.86 7.92 17.88
N PRO A 45 8.12 8.41 18.03
CA PRO A 45 8.37 9.83 18.26
C PRO A 45 7.83 10.68 17.11
N MET A 46 7.21 11.81 17.47
CA MET A 46 6.66 12.78 16.50
C MET A 46 7.62 13.97 16.27
N ARG A 47 8.79 13.98 16.91
CA ARG A 47 9.79 15.03 16.77
C ARG A 47 10.90 14.59 15.85
N SER A 48 11.38 15.53 15.02
CA SER A 48 12.57 15.30 14.20
C SER A 48 13.80 14.99 15.06
N GLY A 49 14.67 14.11 14.58
CA GLY A 49 15.88 13.70 15.28
C GLY A 49 15.67 12.70 16.42
N HIS A 50 14.43 12.36 16.75
CA HIS A 50 14.14 11.32 17.75
C HIS A 50 14.12 9.93 17.10
N TYR A 51 14.55 8.92 17.85
CA TYR A 51 14.59 7.53 17.40
C TYR A 51 13.56 6.66 18.11
N ARG A 52 13.24 5.54 17.49
CA ARG A 52 12.32 4.51 18.02
C ARG A 52 13.09 3.53 18.89
N VAL A 53 12.46 3.12 20.00
CA VAL A 53 12.89 1.99 20.81
C VAL A 53 12.04 0.78 20.43
N TYR A 54 12.69 -0.33 20.12
CA TYR A 54 12.04 -1.58 19.76
C TYR A 54 12.06 -2.58 20.89
N SER A 55 11.01 -3.38 21.00
CA SER A 55 10.95 -4.50 21.94
C SER A 55 12.06 -5.52 21.65
N GLN A 56 12.43 -6.23 22.70
CA GLN A 56 13.31 -7.40 22.56
C GLN A 56 12.45 -8.67 22.58
N PRO A 57 12.53 -9.53 21.56
CA PRO A 57 11.58 -10.62 21.37
C PRO A 57 11.42 -11.56 22.57
N GLN A 58 12.42 -11.68 23.42
CA GLN A 58 12.41 -12.65 24.52
C GLN A 58 12.39 -12.03 25.93
N SER A 59 12.54 -10.71 26.06
CA SER A 59 12.65 -10.07 27.37
C SER A 59 11.63 -8.94 27.60
N CYS A 60 10.92 -8.53 26.55
CA CYS A 60 10.08 -7.34 26.59
C CYS A 60 8.85 -7.56 25.68
N PHE A 61 7.71 -7.88 26.28
CA PHE A 61 6.47 -8.13 25.58
C PHE A 61 5.38 -7.14 26.04
N TRP A 62 5.32 -5.99 25.38
CA TRP A 62 4.25 -5.02 25.61
C TRP A 62 2.97 -5.38 24.87
N CYS A 63 1.84 -4.80 25.25
CA CYS A 63 0.56 -4.98 24.55
C CYS A 63 0.68 -4.63 23.03
N CYS A 64 1.48 -3.64 22.69
CA CYS A 64 1.71 -3.22 21.31
C CYS A 64 2.52 -4.22 20.48
N VAL A 65 3.26 -5.13 21.11
CA VAL A 65 3.92 -6.25 20.42
C VAL A 65 2.86 -7.21 19.86
N GLY A 66 1.84 -7.56 20.64
CA GLY A 66 0.73 -8.39 20.18
C GLY A 66 -0.05 -7.74 19.03
N SER A 67 -0.41 -6.46 19.16
CA SER A 67 -1.06 -5.71 18.09
C SER A 67 -0.19 -5.58 16.83
N GLY A 68 1.12 -5.40 17.03
CA GLY A 68 2.10 -5.32 15.94
C GLY A 68 2.14 -6.62 15.13
N MET A 69 2.22 -7.77 15.78
CA MET A 69 2.20 -9.07 15.09
C MET A 69 0.91 -9.26 14.28
N GLU A 70 -0.25 -8.88 14.80
CA GLU A 70 -1.52 -8.94 14.07
C GLU A 70 -1.49 -8.05 12.82
N ASN A 71 -0.96 -6.84 12.94
CA ASN A 71 -0.89 -5.89 11.83
C ASN A 71 -0.05 -6.44 10.67
N HIS A 72 1.10 -7.04 10.98
CA HIS A 72 2.02 -7.61 9.96
C HIS A 72 1.43 -8.84 9.26
N ALA A 73 0.50 -9.57 9.89
CA ALA A 73 -0.19 -10.69 9.28
C ALA A 73 -1.28 -10.28 8.26
N LYS A 74 -1.58 -8.98 8.11
CA LYS A 74 -2.73 -8.47 7.35
C LYS A 74 -2.40 -7.76 6.03
N TYR A 75 -1.17 -7.83 5.56
CA TYR A 75 -0.77 -7.12 4.34
C TYR A 75 -1.60 -7.51 3.11
N GLY A 76 -2.06 -8.75 3.03
CA GLY A 76 -2.86 -9.26 1.91
C GLY A 76 -4.32 -8.80 1.89
N GLU A 77 -4.86 -8.29 3.02
CA GLU A 77 -6.32 -8.11 3.17
C GLU A 77 -6.96 -7.12 2.20
N MET A 78 -6.20 -6.12 1.73
CA MET A 78 -6.73 -5.03 0.91
C MET A 78 -6.03 -4.88 -0.44
N ILE A 79 -5.23 -5.86 -0.86
CA ILE A 79 -4.61 -5.84 -2.20
C ILE A 79 -5.70 -5.85 -3.25
N TYR A 80 -6.71 -6.70 -3.07
CA TYR A 80 -7.81 -6.87 -4.00
C TYR A 80 -9.17 -6.64 -3.34
N ALA A 81 -10.11 -6.20 -4.14
CA ALA A 81 -11.53 -6.22 -3.85
C ALA A 81 -12.29 -6.71 -5.08
N SER A 82 -13.54 -7.07 -4.93
CA SER A 82 -14.40 -7.48 -6.05
C SER A 82 -15.77 -6.85 -5.95
N ARG A 83 -16.37 -6.59 -7.09
CA ARG A 83 -17.71 -6.07 -7.21
C ARG A 83 -18.37 -6.75 -8.41
N LYS A 84 -19.26 -7.73 -8.17
CA LYS A 84 -19.91 -8.50 -9.24
C LYS A 84 -18.88 -9.04 -10.27
N ASP A 85 -18.94 -8.62 -11.53
CA ASP A 85 -18.02 -9.02 -12.61
C ASP A 85 -16.81 -8.06 -12.75
N GLU A 86 -16.30 -7.56 -11.62
CA GLU A 86 -15.18 -6.62 -11.57
C GLU A 86 -14.16 -7.06 -10.52
N LEU A 87 -12.90 -7.17 -10.93
CA LEU A 87 -11.76 -7.24 -10.03
C LEU A 87 -11.21 -5.84 -9.81
N ILE A 88 -11.00 -5.47 -8.57
CA ILE A 88 -10.42 -4.20 -8.17
C ILE A 88 -9.03 -4.44 -7.56
N VAL A 89 -8.03 -3.77 -8.07
CA VAL A 89 -6.65 -3.77 -7.57
C VAL A 89 -6.44 -2.49 -6.77
N ASN A 90 -6.40 -2.61 -5.44
CA ASN A 90 -6.25 -1.48 -4.53
C ASN A 90 -4.81 -1.19 -4.15
N MET A 91 -3.98 -2.23 -4.02
CA MET A 91 -2.59 -2.10 -3.60
C MET A 91 -1.66 -2.74 -4.62
N PHE A 92 -0.53 -2.09 -4.87
CA PHE A 92 0.48 -2.57 -5.82
C PHE A 92 1.55 -3.37 -5.09
N ILE A 93 1.18 -4.60 -4.71
CA ILE A 93 2.02 -5.52 -3.91
C ILE A 93 2.09 -6.85 -4.65
N SER A 94 3.30 -7.41 -4.82
CA SER A 94 3.48 -8.72 -5.47
C SER A 94 2.69 -9.79 -4.73
N SER A 95 1.81 -10.47 -5.46
CA SER A 95 0.84 -11.40 -4.87
C SER A 95 0.18 -12.28 -5.91
N VAL A 96 -0.41 -13.38 -5.45
CA VAL A 96 -1.26 -14.25 -6.26
C VAL A 96 -2.66 -14.26 -5.66
N LEU A 97 -3.65 -13.96 -6.48
CA LEU A 97 -5.06 -14.08 -6.14
C LEU A 97 -5.66 -15.30 -6.83
N GLU A 98 -6.06 -16.30 -6.05
CA GLU A 98 -6.91 -17.39 -6.52
C GLU A 98 -8.37 -17.00 -6.37
N TRP A 99 -9.01 -16.60 -7.45
CA TRP A 99 -10.43 -16.27 -7.45
C TRP A 99 -11.26 -17.48 -7.87
N LYS A 100 -11.44 -18.40 -6.94
CA LYS A 100 -12.06 -19.71 -7.15
C LYS A 100 -13.47 -19.65 -7.72
N GLU A 101 -14.27 -18.69 -7.27
CA GLU A 101 -15.64 -18.46 -7.74
C GLU A 101 -15.70 -18.22 -9.25
N TYR A 102 -14.67 -17.61 -9.79
CA TYR A 102 -14.58 -17.27 -11.22
C TYR A 102 -13.69 -18.23 -12.02
N GLY A 103 -13.02 -19.20 -11.37
CA GLY A 103 -12.05 -20.08 -12.02
C GLY A 103 -10.87 -19.32 -12.61
N MET A 104 -10.41 -18.29 -11.91
CA MET A 104 -9.37 -17.40 -12.38
C MET A 104 -8.26 -17.25 -11.33
N THR A 105 -7.03 -17.10 -11.80
CA THR A 105 -5.89 -16.73 -10.97
C THR A 105 -5.24 -15.48 -11.55
N PHE A 106 -4.92 -14.53 -10.68
CA PHE A 106 -4.21 -13.30 -11.03
C PHE A 106 -2.88 -13.25 -10.29
N THR A 107 -1.80 -13.12 -11.03
CA THR A 107 -0.46 -12.92 -10.47
C THR A 107 -0.05 -11.48 -10.68
N GLN A 108 0.10 -10.72 -9.60
CA GLN A 108 0.63 -9.36 -9.63
C GLN A 108 2.13 -9.40 -9.37
N GLU A 109 2.89 -8.93 -10.35
CA GLU A 109 4.34 -8.81 -10.34
C GLU A 109 4.70 -7.32 -10.26
N THR A 110 5.39 -6.93 -9.20
CA THR A 110 5.80 -5.53 -9.04
C THR A 110 7.02 -5.41 -8.13
N SER A 111 7.86 -4.43 -8.37
CA SER A 111 8.86 -3.95 -7.42
C SER A 111 8.49 -2.55 -6.90
N PHE A 112 7.20 -2.22 -6.93
CA PHE A 112 6.71 -0.96 -6.36
C PHE A 112 6.97 -0.94 -4.84
N PRO A 113 7.47 0.15 -4.24
CA PRO A 113 7.67 1.49 -4.83
C PRO A 113 9.04 1.74 -5.48
N GLU A 114 9.96 0.78 -5.55
CA GLU A 114 11.28 0.99 -6.19
C GLU A 114 11.15 1.19 -7.71
N LYS A 115 10.13 0.59 -8.32
CA LYS A 115 9.79 0.79 -9.73
C LYS A 115 8.38 1.32 -9.87
N GLU A 116 8.22 2.32 -10.72
CA GLU A 116 6.95 2.98 -10.99
C GLU A 116 6.06 2.18 -11.96
N SER A 117 5.87 0.89 -11.69
CA SER A 117 5.03 0.02 -12.53
C SER A 117 4.55 -1.20 -11.79
N THR A 118 3.44 -1.74 -12.26
CA THR A 118 2.93 -3.07 -11.89
C THR A 118 2.51 -3.84 -13.12
N ARG A 119 2.65 -5.15 -13.07
CA ARG A 119 2.21 -6.09 -14.10
C ARG A 119 1.30 -7.12 -13.48
N MET A 120 0.18 -7.43 -14.12
CA MET A 120 -0.76 -8.44 -13.69
C MET A 120 -0.96 -9.45 -14.80
N VAL A 121 -0.72 -10.72 -14.53
CA VAL A 121 -0.97 -11.84 -15.43
C VAL A 121 -2.20 -12.59 -14.97
N LEU A 122 -3.07 -12.89 -15.91
CA LEU A 122 -4.32 -13.62 -15.68
C LEU A 122 -4.20 -15.04 -16.23
N HIS A 123 -4.64 -16.01 -15.44
CA HIS A 123 -4.82 -17.40 -15.86
C HIS A 123 -6.27 -17.82 -15.71
N THR A 124 -6.82 -18.51 -16.72
CA THR A 124 -8.21 -18.97 -16.71
C THR A 124 -8.43 -20.10 -17.69
N ASP A 125 -9.25 -21.08 -17.32
CA ASP A 125 -9.64 -22.18 -18.21
C ASP A 125 -10.61 -21.75 -19.32
N LYS A 126 -11.36 -20.67 -19.10
CA LYS A 126 -12.37 -20.16 -20.02
C LYS A 126 -12.32 -18.64 -20.11
N SER A 127 -12.28 -18.14 -21.36
CA SER A 127 -12.33 -16.69 -21.56
C SER A 127 -13.61 -16.08 -20.98
N LYS A 128 -13.47 -14.96 -20.27
CA LYS A 128 -14.57 -14.29 -19.58
C LYS A 128 -14.55 -12.78 -19.84
N LYS A 129 -15.73 -12.21 -20.11
CA LYS A 129 -15.89 -10.76 -20.18
C LYS A 129 -16.05 -10.22 -18.74
N MET A 130 -15.13 -9.35 -18.31
CA MET A 130 -15.17 -8.72 -17.00
C MET A 130 -14.36 -7.43 -17.00
N LYS A 131 -14.52 -6.66 -15.94
CA LYS A 131 -13.76 -5.45 -15.67
C LYS A 131 -12.57 -5.78 -14.79
N VAL A 132 -11.41 -5.18 -15.09
CA VAL A 132 -10.27 -5.12 -14.20
C VAL A 132 -9.99 -3.64 -13.95
N SER A 133 -10.07 -3.23 -12.69
CA SER A 133 -9.99 -1.85 -12.26
C SER A 133 -8.79 -1.65 -11.34
N PHE A 134 -7.99 -0.63 -11.61
CA PHE A 134 -6.82 -0.28 -10.84
C PHE A 134 -7.07 1.03 -10.12
N ARG A 135 -6.79 1.07 -8.84
CA ARG A 135 -6.88 2.29 -8.06
C ARG A 135 -6.04 3.42 -8.67
N CYS A 136 -6.58 4.63 -8.68
CA CYS A 136 -5.88 5.87 -9.01
C CYS A 136 -5.50 6.58 -7.71
N PRO A 137 -4.31 6.31 -7.12
CA PRO A 137 -3.92 6.92 -5.85
C PRO A 137 -3.87 8.45 -5.91
N GLU A 138 -4.05 9.13 -4.76
CA GLU A 138 -3.97 10.60 -4.72
C GLU A 138 -2.60 11.16 -5.14
N TRP A 139 -1.54 10.37 -4.94
CA TRP A 139 -0.15 10.75 -5.21
C TRP A 139 0.29 10.57 -6.67
N ILE A 140 -0.53 9.91 -7.51
CA ILE A 140 -0.14 9.57 -8.88
C ILE A 140 -0.24 10.78 -9.81
N ASP A 141 0.74 10.94 -10.70
CA ASP A 141 0.65 11.89 -11.80
C ASP A 141 -0.26 11.33 -12.90
N LYS A 142 -1.54 11.69 -12.86
CA LYS A 142 -2.58 11.17 -13.78
C LYS A 142 -2.24 11.41 -15.25
N SER A 143 -1.45 12.44 -15.56
CA SER A 143 -1.09 12.78 -16.95
C SER A 143 -0.10 11.80 -17.57
N LYS A 144 0.60 11.03 -16.73
CA LYS A 144 1.64 10.07 -17.15
C LYS A 144 1.25 8.62 -16.95
N VAL A 145 0.04 8.36 -16.43
CA VAL A 145 -0.47 6.98 -16.30
C VAL A 145 -0.67 6.40 -17.68
N ALA A 146 -0.14 5.20 -17.90
CA ALA A 146 -0.31 4.46 -19.13
C ALA A 146 -0.62 2.99 -18.83
N PHE A 147 -1.39 2.39 -19.73
CA PHE A 147 -1.72 0.99 -19.69
C PHE A 147 -1.27 0.28 -20.96
N ALA A 148 -0.84 -0.97 -20.81
CA ALA A 148 -0.67 -1.89 -21.90
C ALA A 148 -1.36 -3.21 -21.59
N VAL A 149 -1.86 -3.87 -22.62
CA VAL A 149 -2.37 -5.25 -22.54
C VAL A 149 -1.63 -6.08 -23.59
N ASN A 150 -0.93 -7.11 -23.13
CA ASN A 150 -0.08 -7.96 -23.99
C ASN A 150 0.95 -7.13 -24.76
N GLY A 151 1.59 -6.15 -24.10
CA GLY A 151 2.59 -5.27 -24.69
C GLY A 151 2.03 -4.21 -25.66
N LYS A 152 0.71 -4.13 -25.87
CA LYS A 152 0.07 -3.12 -26.74
C LYS A 152 -0.61 -2.07 -25.87
N LYS A 153 -0.44 -0.79 -26.24
CA LYS A 153 -1.13 0.32 -25.56
C LYS A 153 -2.62 0.03 -25.46
N ALA A 154 -3.16 0.21 -24.26
CA ALA A 154 -4.57 0.03 -23.96
C ALA A 154 -5.14 1.31 -23.34
N GLU A 155 -6.42 1.56 -23.58
CA GLU A 155 -7.16 2.65 -22.94
C GLU A 155 -7.86 2.12 -21.71
N ALA A 156 -7.81 2.90 -20.62
CA ALA A 156 -8.54 2.66 -19.39
C ALA A 156 -9.41 3.89 -19.08
N THR A 157 -10.63 3.65 -18.68
CA THR A 157 -11.56 4.74 -18.31
C THR A 157 -11.40 5.06 -16.83
N LEU A 158 -11.13 6.32 -16.50
CA LEU A 158 -11.06 6.76 -15.11
C LEU A 158 -12.46 7.18 -14.63
N THR A 159 -13.00 6.43 -13.68
CA THR A 159 -14.30 6.71 -13.05
C THR A 159 -14.21 6.36 -11.56
N ASP A 160 -14.74 7.22 -10.70
CA ASP A 160 -14.81 7.02 -9.24
C ASP A 160 -13.46 6.64 -8.61
N GLY A 161 -12.36 7.19 -9.14
CA GLY A 161 -11.00 6.92 -8.64
C GLY A 161 -10.38 5.60 -9.11
N TYR A 162 -10.96 4.95 -10.13
CA TYR A 162 -10.42 3.71 -10.70
C TYR A 162 -10.22 3.81 -12.20
N TYR A 163 -9.08 3.32 -12.68
CA TYR A 163 -8.81 3.07 -14.09
C TYR A 163 -9.34 1.70 -14.46
N THR A 164 -10.37 1.63 -15.27
CA THR A 164 -11.07 0.40 -15.62
C THR A 164 -10.81 0.00 -17.07
N ILE A 165 -10.44 -1.27 -17.27
CA ILE A 165 -10.36 -1.93 -18.57
C ILE A 165 -11.43 -3.02 -18.61
N GLU A 166 -12.39 -2.90 -19.52
CA GLU A 166 -13.42 -3.91 -19.76
C GLU A 166 -13.17 -4.63 -21.08
N ARG A 167 -12.95 -5.94 -21.01
CA ARG A 167 -12.78 -6.77 -22.20
C ARG A 167 -13.08 -8.24 -21.93
N LYS A 168 -13.06 -9.06 -22.99
CA LYS A 168 -13.02 -10.51 -22.85
C LYS A 168 -11.57 -10.95 -22.63
N TRP A 169 -11.27 -11.41 -21.43
CA TRP A 169 -9.96 -11.88 -21.01
C TRP A 169 -9.74 -13.32 -21.40
N GLN A 170 -8.48 -13.65 -21.73
CA GLN A 170 -8.03 -14.98 -22.12
C GLN A 170 -6.88 -15.43 -21.21
N ASP A 171 -6.61 -16.73 -21.19
CA ASP A 171 -5.45 -17.26 -20.47
C ASP A 171 -4.16 -16.64 -20.97
N GLY A 172 -3.27 -16.27 -20.04
CA GLY A 172 -2.01 -15.60 -20.28
C GLY A 172 -2.10 -14.11 -20.61
N ASP A 173 -3.30 -13.49 -20.63
CA ASP A 173 -3.40 -12.03 -20.79
C ASP A 173 -2.64 -11.31 -19.68
N ALA A 174 -1.83 -10.32 -20.05
CA ALA A 174 -1.05 -9.50 -19.12
C ALA A 174 -1.44 -8.03 -19.24
N ILE A 175 -1.67 -7.40 -18.10
CA ILE A 175 -1.94 -5.97 -17.97
C ILE A 175 -0.72 -5.32 -17.34
N GLU A 176 -0.24 -4.23 -17.90
CA GLU A 176 0.81 -3.40 -17.35
C GLU A 176 0.27 -2.00 -17.08
N MET A 177 0.59 -1.43 -15.91
CA MET A 177 0.24 -0.07 -15.53
C MET A 177 1.48 0.67 -15.07
N THR A 178 1.68 1.90 -15.56
CA THR A 178 2.68 2.83 -15.00
C THR A 178 2.12 3.50 -13.75
N LEU A 179 2.98 3.72 -12.76
CA LEU A 179 2.67 4.30 -11.45
C LEU A 179 3.55 5.54 -11.22
N PRO A 180 3.42 6.60 -12.05
CA PRO A 180 4.32 7.75 -11.99
C PRO A 180 4.19 8.48 -10.66
N MET A 181 5.29 8.52 -9.90
CA MET A 181 5.37 9.16 -8.60
C MET A 181 5.94 10.57 -8.71
N THR A 182 5.56 11.43 -7.77
CA THR A 182 6.08 12.79 -7.65
C THR A 182 6.54 13.07 -6.22
N LEU A 183 7.57 13.92 -6.10
CA LEU A 183 7.98 14.46 -4.80
C LEU A 183 6.98 15.53 -4.37
N ARG A 184 6.46 15.40 -3.15
CA ARG A 184 5.48 16.30 -2.57
C ARG A 184 5.89 16.72 -1.16
N ALA A 185 5.64 17.98 -0.80
CA ALA A 185 5.66 18.45 0.58
C ALA A 185 4.22 18.46 1.12
N VAL A 186 3.97 17.72 2.18
CA VAL A 186 2.65 17.60 2.81
C VAL A 186 2.69 18.25 4.18
N GLN A 187 1.92 19.33 4.35
CA GLN A 187 1.77 20.04 5.60
C GLN A 187 0.91 19.24 6.59
N LEU A 188 1.22 19.33 7.88
CA LEU A 188 0.36 18.72 8.90
C LEU A 188 -1.07 19.30 8.86
N PRO A 189 -2.10 18.52 9.24
CA PRO A 189 -3.51 18.93 9.17
C PRO A 189 -3.83 20.17 10.03
N ASP A 190 -3.07 20.41 11.08
CA ASP A 190 -3.21 21.60 11.97
C ASP A 190 -2.65 22.88 11.33
N LYS A 191 -2.12 22.81 10.11
CA LYS A 191 -1.49 23.89 9.35
C LYS A 191 -0.29 24.53 10.07
N SER A 192 0.34 23.81 10.99
CA SER A 192 1.62 24.21 11.59
C SER A 192 2.73 24.25 10.53
N SER A 193 3.89 24.80 10.88
CA SER A 193 5.06 24.89 9.98
C SER A 193 5.79 23.55 9.79
N TYR A 194 5.16 22.44 10.14
CA TYR A 194 5.72 21.10 9.95
C TYR A 194 5.27 20.48 8.64
N TYR A 195 6.22 19.92 7.92
CA TYR A 195 6.01 19.28 6.64
C TYR A 195 6.64 17.90 6.60
N SER A 196 5.98 16.97 5.93
CA SER A 196 6.56 15.68 5.53
C SER A 196 6.85 15.71 4.04
N PHE A 197 7.99 15.20 3.62
CA PHE A 197 8.32 15.01 2.21
C PHE A 197 7.93 13.59 1.81
N MET A 198 7.19 13.47 0.72
CA MET A 198 6.70 12.18 0.25
C MET A 198 7.09 11.97 -1.21
N TYR A 199 7.48 10.73 -1.54
CA TYR A 199 7.63 10.27 -2.92
C TYR A 199 6.63 9.13 -3.16
N GLY A 200 5.65 9.39 -4.02
CA GLY A 200 4.49 8.51 -4.10
C GLY A 200 3.81 8.32 -2.73
N PRO A 201 3.58 7.09 -2.27
CA PRO A 201 3.00 6.81 -0.95
C PRO A 201 4.01 6.86 0.21
N ILE A 202 5.31 6.97 -0.06
CA ILE A 202 6.38 6.81 0.93
C ILE A 202 6.78 8.15 1.54
N VAL A 203 6.82 8.21 2.86
CA VAL A 203 7.41 9.33 3.59
C VAL A 203 8.94 9.21 3.56
N LEU A 204 9.60 10.24 3.07
CA LEU A 204 11.06 10.32 3.04
C LEU A 204 11.58 10.70 4.42
N ALA A 205 12.61 10.00 4.90
CA ALA A 205 13.29 10.27 6.14
C ALA A 205 14.71 10.79 5.88
N ALA A 206 15.12 11.80 6.62
CA ALA A 206 16.50 12.26 6.63
C ALA A 206 17.32 11.41 7.61
N ASP A 207 18.50 10.98 7.20
CA ASP A 207 19.46 10.36 8.12
C ASP A 207 20.05 11.46 9.02
N MET A 208 19.73 11.39 10.31
CA MET A 208 20.18 12.36 11.31
C MET A 208 21.46 11.91 12.03
N GLY A 209 22.06 10.79 11.60
CA GLY A 209 23.25 10.22 12.22
C GLY A 209 22.95 9.51 13.55
N LYS A 210 24.03 9.19 14.29
CA LYS A 210 23.94 8.44 15.55
C LYS A 210 24.57 9.19 16.74
N GLU A 211 24.86 10.45 16.57
CA GLU A 211 25.47 11.27 17.62
C GLU A 211 24.41 12.00 18.44
N ARG A 212 24.68 12.22 19.72
CA ARG A 212 23.83 13.00 20.66
C ARG A 212 22.39 12.49 20.77
N LEU A 213 22.25 11.16 20.89
CA LEU A 213 20.93 10.52 20.97
C LEU A 213 20.34 10.50 22.39
N ASP A 214 21.07 10.98 23.40
CA ASP A 214 20.63 10.95 24.79
C ASP A 214 19.33 11.76 24.97
N GLY A 215 18.30 11.10 25.52
CA GLY A 215 16.99 11.70 25.74
C GLY A 215 16.14 11.94 24.49
N GLN A 216 16.60 11.52 23.30
CA GLN A 216 15.88 11.69 22.04
C GLN A 216 15.01 10.48 21.68
N PHE A 217 14.39 9.88 22.65
CA PHE A 217 13.49 8.74 22.48
C PHE A 217 12.30 8.83 23.43
N ALA A 218 11.24 8.12 23.11
CA ALA A 218 10.10 7.92 23.99
C ALA A 218 10.03 6.45 24.34
N ASP A 219 10.20 6.13 25.62
CA ASP A 219 10.11 4.77 26.15
C ASP A 219 9.71 4.83 27.63
N ASP A 220 8.56 4.26 27.96
CA ASP A 220 8.06 4.12 29.33
C ASP A 220 8.27 2.71 29.90
N SER A 221 9.03 1.87 29.24
CA SER A 221 9.20 0.46 29.59
C SER A 221 10.34 0.20 30.60
N ARG A 222 10.71 1.19 31.41
CA ARG A 222 11.70 1.03 32.46
C ARG A 222 11.08 0.52 33.75
#